data_6805012275ba397647361a9b8c662cd6
#
_entry.id   6805012275ba397647361a9b8c662cd6
#
_cell.length_a   1.000
_cell.length_b   1.000
_cell.length_c   1.000
_cell.angle_alpha   90.00
_cell.angle_beta   90.00
_cell.angle_gamma   90.00
#
_symmetry.space_group_name_H-M   'P 1'
#
loop_
_entity.id
_entity.type
_entity.pdbx_description
1 polymer ?
#
loop_
_entity_poly.entity_id
_entity_poly.type
_entity_poly.pdbx_seq_one_letter_code
_entity_poly.pdbx_strand_id
1 'polypeptide(L)'
;MSIAARFGEDPSEERGYEEMAKGVAQIWRFYSHCRRKYSGRDALSGSKGLILALDDWFIARGPMIELVLKRAHSLADRMDPDIIIEDRRPVAFASIAELENVMETATIESFQATIDLASTADRLGWMFSSLHQELDVPKAQHRPYQFQEDIARLLPWWSLRGQG
;
A
#
# COMPACT_ATOMS: atom_id res chain seq x y z
N MET A 1 -30.52 -2.02 -1.26
CA MET A 1 -29.79 -2.16 0.01
C MET A 1 -28.39 -1.65 -0.23
N SER A 2 -28.01 -0.54 0.40
CA SER A 2 -26.70 0.11 0.18
C SER A 2 -25.60 -0.78 0.73
N ILE A 3 -24.47 -0.91 -0.01
CA ILE A 3 -23.26 -1.61 0.42
C ILE A 3 -22.79 -1.08 1.80
N ALA A 4 -22.98 0.20 2.07
CA ALA A 4 -22.67 0.83 3.37
C ALA A 4 -23.40 0.21 4.58
N ALA A 5 -24.54 -0.45 4.38
CA ALA A 5 -25.32 -1.06 5.46
C ALA A 5 -24.76 -2.43 5.93
N ARG A 6 -23.84 -3.04 5.17
CA ARG A 6 -23.25 -4.34 5.54
C ARG A 6 -21.91 -4.22 6.30
N PHE A 7 -21.28 -3.06 6.27
CA PHE A 7 -19.95 -2.84 6.88
C PHE A 7 -19.99 -2.34 8.33
N GLY A 8 -21.15 -2.20 8.92
CA GLY A 8 -21.29 -1.86 10.33
C GLY A 8 -21.41 -3.07 11.25
N GLU A 9 -21.32 -4.29 10.73
CA GLU A 9 -21.61 -5.51 11.48
C GLU A 9 -20.38 -6.14 12.15
N ASP A 10 -19.15 -5.88 11.63
CA ASP A 10 -17.92 -6.36 12.26
C ASP A 10 -17.03 -5.19 12.76
N PRO A 11 -16.94 -5.01 14.09
CA PRO A 11 -16.08 -3.96 14.67
C PRO A 11 -14.59 -4.08 14.32
N SER A 12 -14.12 -5.28 13.94
CA SER A 12 -12.73 -5.50 13.55
C SER A 12 -12.43 -4.91 12.17
N GLU A 13 -13.36 -5.03 11.22
CA GLU A 13 -13.26 -4.42 9.90
C GLU A 13 -13.26 -2.90 9.99
N GLU A 14 -14.15 -2.33 10.78
CA GLU A 14 -14.22 -0.87 10.97
C GLU A 14 -12.92 -0.31 11.53
N ARG A 15 -12.32 -0.99 12.50
CA ARG A 15 -11.03 -0.62 13.08
C ARG A 15 -9.89 -0.67 12.04
N GLY A 16 -9.85 -1.69 11.18
CA GLY A 16 -8.86 -1.82 10.12
C GLY A 16 -8.91 -0.62 9.15
N TYR A 17 -10.11 -0.22 8.73
CA TYR A 17 -10.27 0.95 7.85
C TYR A 17 -9.90 2.27 8.53
N GLU A 18 -10.16 2.40 9.82
CA GLU A 18 -9.71 3.56 10.57
C GLU A 18 -8.20 3.66 10.66
N GLU A 19 -7.51 2.56 10.93
CA GLU A 19 -6.05 2.54 10.99
C GLU A 19 -5.43 2.87 9.61
N MET A 20 -5.99 2.35 8.52
CA MET A 20 -5.55 2.74 7.17
C MET A 20 -5.77 4.24 6.90
N ALA A 21 -6.92 4.77 7.27
CA ALA A 21 -7.21 6.19 7.11
C ALA A 21 -6.24 7.07 7.92
N LYS A 22 -5.89 6.65 9.14
CA LYS A 22 -4.85 7.31 9.95
C LYS A 22 -3.49 7.24 9.25
N GLY A 23 -3.11 6.09 8.69
CA GLY A 23 -1.88 5.92 7.93
C GLY A 23 -1.79 6.90 6.76
N VAL A 24 -2.86 7.01 5.97
CA VAL A 24 -2.94 7.98 4.87
C VAL A 24 -2.79 9.42 5.37
N ALA A 25 -3.53 9.80 6.42
CA ALA A 25 -3.45 11.14 7.00
C ALA A 25 -2.04 11.46 7.54
N GLN A 26 -1.34 10.46 8.10
CA GLN A 26 0.04 10.59 8.56
C GLN A 26 1.02 10.82 7.39
N ILE A 27 0.84 10.14 6.25
CA ILE A 27 1.62 10.37 5.04
C ILE A 27 1.42 11.81 4.55
N TRP A 28 0.19 12.30 4.49
CA TRP A 28 -0.10 13.67 4.09
C TRP A 28 0.50 14.70 5.06
N ARG A 29 0.44 14.42 6.35
CA ARG A 29 1.10 15.25 7.36
C ARG A 29 2.62 15.23 7.19
N PHE A 30 3.22 14.11 6.85
CA PHE A 30 4.65 14.03 6.54
C PHE A 30 5.01 14.94 5.36
N TYR A 31 4.24 14.93 4.27
CA TYR A 31 4.47 15.83 3.13
C TYR A 31 4.31 17.29 3.51
N SER A 32 3.30 17.63 4.32
CA SER A 32 3.13 18.97 4.88
C SER A 32 4.35 19.40 5.70
N HIS A 33 4.87 18.52 6.54
CA HIS A 33 6.08 18.80 7.33
C HIS A 33 7.33 18.98 6.45
N CYS A 34 7.47 18.20 5.39
CA CYS A 34 8.56 18.38 4.42
C CYS A 34 8.43 19.75 3.73
N ARG A 35 7.25 20.10 3.22
CA ARG A 35 7.00 21.41 2.60
C ARG A 35 7.31 22.57 3.54
N ARG A 36 6.92 22.45 4.81
CA ARG A 36 7.17 23.46 5.86
C ARG A 36 8.59 23.38 6.45
N LYS A 37 9.43 22.45 5.96
CA LYS A 37 10.80 22.20 6.42
C LYS A 37 10.94 21.79 7.91
N TYR A 38 9.87 21.33 8.53
CA TYR A 38 9.92 20.87 9.93
C TYR A 38 10.70 19.58 10.11
N SER A 39 10.74 18.72 9.06
CA SER A 39 11.44 17.44 9.11
C SER A 39 12.94 17.53 8.78
N GLY A 40 13.44 18.68 8.32
CA GLY A 40 14.79 18.80 7.75
C GLY A 40 15.02 17.94 6.50
N ARG A 41 13.95 17.36 5.95
CA ARG A 41 13.97 16.52 4.75
C ARG A 41 13.09 17.14 3.69
N ASP A 42 13.53 17.09 2.44
CA ASP A 42 12.71 17.44 1.30
C ASP A 42 12.01 16.16 0.79
N ALA A 43 10.69 16.23 0.66
CA ALA A 43 9.98 15.18 -0.05
C ALA A 43 10.33 15.29 -1.54
N LEU A 44 10.86 14.22 -2.12
CA LEU A 44 11.16 14.19 -3.54
C LEU A 44 9.89 14.52 -4.34
N SER A 45 10.06 15.36 -5.37
CA SER A 45 8.98 15.65 -6.30
C SER A 45 8.47 14.34 -6.89
N GLY A 46 7.15 14.15 -6.88
CA GLY A 46 6.51 12.94 -7.39
C GLY A 46 6.52 11.73 -6.43
N SER A 47 7.13 11.82 -5.23
CA SER A 47 7.03 10.71 -4.27
C SER A 47 5.56 10.45 -3.88
N LYS A 48 5.19 9.17 -3.79
CA LYS A 48 3.86 8.71 -3.40
C LYS A 48 3.95 7.87 -2.13
N GLY A 49 2.84 7.77 -1.42
CA GLY A 49 2.74 6.94 -0.23
C GLY A 49 2.35 5.51 -0.59
N LEU A 50 2.79 4.56 0.23
CA LEU A 50 2.33 3.18 0.20
C LEU A 50 1.83 2.80 1.58
N ILE A 51 0.58 2.36 1.67
CA ILE A 51 0.00 1.75 2.87
C ILE A 51 0.14 0.24 2.75
N LEU A 52 0.78 -0.35 3.75
CA LEU A 52 0.91 -1.80 3.86
C LEU A 52 -0.03 -2.31 4.95
N ALA A 53 -0.78 -3.35 4.62
CA ALA A 53 -1.57 -4.09 5.58
C ALA A 53 -1.07 -5.52 5.74
N LEU A 54 -1.30 -6.08 6.93
CA LEU A 54 -0.88 -7.43 7.26
C LEU A 54 -1.68 -8.47 6.50
N ASP A 55 -2.98 -8.22 6.31
CA ASP A 55 -3.93 -9.16 5.72
C ASP A 55 -4.46 -8.68 4.36
N ASP A 56 -4.81 -9.62 3.49
CA ASP A 56 -5.30 -9.36 2.12
C ASP A 56 -6.79 -8.97 2.07
N TRP A 57 -7.54 -9.14 3.16
CA TRP A 57 -9.01 -9.06 3.17
C TRP A 57 -9.59 -7.70 2.76
N PHE A 58 -8.84 -6.61 2.92
CA PHE A 58 -9.34 -5.26 2.66
C PHE A 58 -9.02 -4.73 1.26
N ILE A 59 -8.09 -5.35 0.52
CA ILE A 59 -7.58 -4.83 -0.77
C ILE A 59 -8.63 -4.88 -1.87
N ALA A 60 -9.62 -5.70 -1.74
CA ALA A 60 -10.41 -6.17 -2.87
C ALA A 60 -11.49 -5.21 -3.38
N ARG A 61 -11.65 -3.95 -2.92
CA ARG A 61 -12.83 -3.18 -3.37
C ARG A 61 -12.61 -1.67 -3.37
N GLY A 62 -12.56 -1.08 -4.59
CA GLY A 62 -12.47 0.36 -4.80
C GLY A 62 -13.36 1.21 -3.88
N PRO A 63 -14.66 0.89 -3.69
CA PRO A 63 -15.53 1.65 -2.80
C PRO A 63 -15.05 1.74 -1.34
N MET A 64 -14.34 0.73 -0.85
CA MET A 64 -13.80 0.74 0.51
C MET A 64 -12.60 1.66 0.63
N ILE A 65 -11.74 1.68 -0.37
CA ILE A 65 -10.61 2.61 -0.40
C ILE A 65 -11.09 4.06 -0.50
N GLU A 66 -12.15 4.32 -1.27
CA GLU A 66 -12.78 5.65 -1.30
C GLU A 66 -13.26 6.07 0.09
N LEU A 67 -13.86 5.15 0.85
CA LEU A 67 -14.27 5.41 2.22
C LEU A 67 -13.06 5.71 3.14
N VAL A 68 -11.98 4.92 3.01
CA VAL A 68 -10.71 5.15 3.73
C VAL A 68 -10.17 6.54 3.40
N LEU A 69 -10.10 6.91 2.13
CA LEU A 69 -9.62 8.23 1.70
C LEU A 69 -10.51 9.36 2.24
N LYS A 70 -11.84 9.20 2.19
CA LYS A 70 -12.77 10.18 2.76
C LYS A 70 -12.56 10.36 4.27
N ARG A 71 -12.35 9.27 5.01
CA ARG A 71 -12.01 9.32 6.44
C ARG A 71 -10.65 9.97 6.67
N ALA A 72 -9.65 9.65 5.82
CA ALA A 72 -8.32 10.25 5.89
C ALA A 72 -8.35 11.78 5.70
N HIS A 73 -9.16 12.30 4.76
CA HIS A 73 -9.37 13.73 4.60
C HIS A 73 -9.89 14.38 5.90
N SER A 74 -10.92 13.80 6.48
CA SER A 74 -11.50 14.32 7.74
C SER A 74 -10.52 14.22 8.91
N LEU A 75 -9.66 13.20 8.93
CA LEU A 75 -8.61 13.05 9.94
C LEU A 75 -7.50 14.08 9.74
N ALA A 76 -7.02 14.27 8.51
CA ALA A 76 -5.98 15.23 8.17
C ALA A 76 -6.39 16.66 8.60
N ASP A 77 -7.63 17.07 8.28
CA ASP A 77 -8.15 18.39 8.65
C ASP A 77 -8.14 18.62 10.17
N ARG A 78 -8.38 17.55 10.95
CA ARG A 78 -8.37 17.62 12.42
C ARG A 78 -6.97 17.53 13.02
N MET A 79 -6.08 16.79 12.38
CA MET A 79 -4.71 16.55 12.89
C MET A 79 -3.79 17.74 12.67
N ASP A 80 -3.91 18.38 11.53
CA ASP A 80 -3.03 19.48 11.13
C ASP A 80 -3.73 20.33 10.05
N PRO A 81 -4.31 21.48 10.44
CA PRO A 81 -5.04 22.36 9.49
C PRO A 81 -4.13 22.96 8.40
N ASP A 82 -2.81 22.87 8.56
CA ASP A 82 -1.85 23.36 7.56
C ASP A 82 -1.57 22.34 6.44
N ILE A 83 -2.20 21.17 6.45
CA ILE A 83 -2.15 20.19 5.35
C ILE A 83 -2.98 20.74 4.19
N ILE A 84 -2.31 21.21 3.14
CA ILE A 84 -2.95 21.71 1.93
C ILE A 84 -3.20 20.60 0.91
N ILE A 85 -3.91 20.91 -0.18
CA ILE A 85 -4.30 19.91 -1.18
C ILE A 85 -3.07 19.26 -1.86
N GLU A 86 -1.99 20.01 -2.06
CA GLU A 86 -0.75 19.54 -2.67
C GLU A 86 0.01 18.53 -1.78
N ASP A 87 -0.23 18.55 -0.46
CA ASP A 87 0.32 17.59 0.48
C ASP A 87 -0.45 16.25 0.43
N ARG A 88 -1.71 16.27 -0.04
CA ARG A 88 -2.60 15.10 -0.14
C ARG A 88 -2.31 14.28 -1.40
N ARG A 89 -1.07 13.87 -1.52
CA ARG A 89 -0.60 13.09 -2.67
C ARG A 89 -1.31 11.73 -2.75
N PRO A 90 -1.42 11.18 -3.98
CA PRO A 90 -1.96 9.83 -4.17
C PRO A 90 -1.21 8.79 -3.33
N VAL A 91 -1.93 7.79 -2.85
CA VAL A 91 -1.42 6.71 -2.00
C VAL A 91 -1.81 5.38 -2.62
N ALA A 92 -0.86 4.46 -2.73
CA ALA A 92 -1.10 3.08 -3.10
C ALA A 92 -1.37 2.23 -1.85
N PHE A 93 -2.07 1.11 -2.04
CA PHE A 93 -2.36 0.14 -1.00
C PHE A 93 -1.89 -1.23 -1.45
N ALA A 94 -1.28 -1.98 -0.54
CA ALA A 94 -0.87 -3.35 -0.77
C ALA A 94 -0.92 -4.15 0.53
N SER A 95 -1.06 -5.47 0.44
CA SER A 95 -0.74 -6.34 1.56
C SER A 95 0.76 -6.65 1.61
N ILE A 96 1.22 -7.18 2.74
CA ILE A 96 2.60 -7.66 2.86
C ILE A 96 2.85 -8.78 1.85
N ALA A 97 1.90 -9.72 1.69
CA ALA A 97 2.05 -10.83 0.75
C ALA A 97 2.17 -10.34 -0.71
N GLU A 98 1.37 -9.33 -1.11
CA GLU A 98 1.50 -8.73 -2.43
C GLU A 98 2.83 -8.01 -2.62
N LEU A 99 3.28 -7.28 -1.60
CA LEU A 99 4.59 -6.61 -1.64
C LEU A 99 5.71 -7.64 -1.80
N GLU A 100 5.69 -8.74 -1.04
CA GLU A 100 6.67 -9.82 -1.14
C GLU A 100 6.70 -10.39 -2.56
N ASN A 101 5.54 -10.72 -3.14
CA ASN A 101 5.44 -11.21 -4.52
C ASN A 101 6.04 -10.23 -5.54
N VAL A 102 5.80 -8.94 -5.38
CA VAL A 102 6.37 -7.92 -6.26
C VAL A 102 7.88 -7.84 -6.08
N MET A 103 8.36 -7.87 -4.84
CA MET A 103 9.80 -7.74 -4.53
C MET A 103 10.64 -8.91 -5.06
N GLU A 104 10.04 -10.07 -5.37
CA GLU A 104 10.75 -11.19 -6.01
C GLU A 104 11.30 -10.83 -7.40
N THR A 105 10.60 -9.98 -8.14
CA THR A 105 10.96 -9.63 -9.53
C THR A 105 11.13 -8.13 -9.75
N ALA A 106 10.89 -7.30 -8.75
CA ALA A 106 10.97 -5.86 -8.91
C ALA A 106 12.41 -5.36 -9.07
N THR A 107 12.61 -4.48 -10.03
CA THR A 107 13.69 -3.49 -10.05
C THR A 107 13.21 -2.22 -9.34
N ILE A 108 14.10 -1.28 -9.08
CA ILE A 108 13.70 0.02 -8.50
C ILE A 108 12.69 0.71 -9.43
N GLU A 109 12.94 0.69 -10.74
CA GLU A 109 12.11 1.33 -11.76
C GLU A 109 10.74 0.66 -11.85
N SER A 110 10.69 -0.68 -11.92
CA SER A 110 9.42 -1.41 -12.00
C SER A 110 8.62 -1.30 -10.71
N PHE A 111 9.26 -1.27 -9.55
CA PHE A 111 8.59 -1.05 -8.28
C PHE A 111 7.97 0.34 -8.20
N GLN A 112 8.71 1.37 -8.60
CA GLN A 112 8.20 2.74 -8.63
C GLN A 112 7.04 2.88 -9.62
N ALA A 113 7.15 2.31 -10.82
CA ALA A 113 6.08 2.28 -11.80
C ALA A 113 4.81 1.56 -11.27
N THR A 114 4.99 0.49 -10.48
CA THR A 114 3.88 -0.21 -9.83
C THR A 114 3.15 0.71 -8.83
N ILE A 115 3.89 1.41 -7.98
CA ILE A 115 3.31 2.38 -7.03
C ILE A 115 2.59 3.50 -7.80
N ASP A 116 3.20 3.99 -8.88
CA ASP A 116 2.62 5.04 -9.72
C ASP A 116 1.28 4.60 -10.31
N LEU A 117 1.22 3.39 -10.84
CA LEU A 117 0.00 2.82 -11.42
C LEU A 117 -1.05 2.55 -10.33
N ALA A 118 -0.66 1.92 -9.20
CA ALA A 118 -1.56 1.57 -8.10
C ALA A 118 -2.18 2.79 -7.40
N SER A 119 -1.58 3.97 -7.54
CA SER A 119 -2.07 5.21 -6.95
C SER A 119 -2.94 6.04 -7.91
N THR A 120 -3.22 5.54 -9.13
CA THR A 120 -4.15 6.22 -10.06
C THR A 120 -5.61 5.92 -9.68
N ALA A 121 -6.50 6.86 -9.97
CA ALA A 121 -7.90 6.75 -9.58
C ALA A 121 -8.63 5.54 -10.20
N ASP A 122 -8.28 5.17 -11.42
CA ASP A 122 -8.86 4.04 -12.17
C ASP A 122 -8.32 2.68 -11.74
N ARG A 123 -7.18 2.66 -11.04
CA ARG A 123 -6.52 1.44 -10.54
C ARG A 123 -6.57 1.31 -9.02
N LEU A 124 -7.23 2.24 -8.37
CA LEU A 124 -7.36 2.24 -6.92
C LEU A 124 -8.10 0.98 -6.44
N GLY A 125 -7.47 0.19 -5.57
CA GLY A 125 -8.02 -1.07 -5.06
C GLY A 125 -7.78 -2.30 -5.95
N TRP A 126 -6.98 -2.15 -7.00
CA TRP A 126 -6.48 -3.30 -7.75
C TRP A 126 -5.35 -3.98 -6.99
N MET A 127 -5.20 -5.29 -7.18
CA MET A 127 -4.12 -6.06 -6.57
C MET A 127 -2.75 -5.54 -7.02
N PHE A 128 -1.91 -5.18 -6.07
CA PHE A 128 -0.59 -4.59 -6.31
C PHE A 128 0.31 -5.50 -7.16
N SER A 129 0.27 -6.80 -6.88
CA SER A 129 0.98 -7.81 -7.65
C SER A 129 0.48 -7.95 -9.10
N SER A 130 -0.83 -7.85 -9.32
CA SER A 130 -1.40 -7.87 -10.68
C SER A 130 -0.98 -6.64 -11.48
N LEU A 131 -1.01 -5.47 -10.87
CA LEU A 131 -0.53 -4.24 -11.50
C LEU A 131 0.95 -4.32 -11.87
N HIS A 132 1.78 -4.93 -11.01
CA HIS A 132 3.19 -5.16 -11.33
C HIS A 132 3.36 -6.07 -12.54
N GLN A 133 2.53 -7.11 -12.67
CA GLN A 133 2.58 -8.01 -13.82
C GLN A 133 2.13 -7.36 -15.14
N GLU A 134 1.17 -6.43 -15.09
CA GLU A 134 0.69 -5.68 -16.26
C GLU A 134 1.74 -4.73 -16.85
N LEU A 135 2.72 -4.29 -16.05
CA LEU A 135 3.72 -3.34 -16.50
C LEU A 135 4.66 -3.98 -17.52
N ASP A 136 4.77 -3.33 -18.69
CA ASP A 136 5.77 -3.66 -19.72
C ASP A 136 7.11 -2.94 -19.42
N VAL A 137 7.69 -3.28 -18.26
CA VAL A 137 8.99 -2.75 -17.82
C VAL A 137 9.93 -3.90 -17.47
N PRO A 138 11.25 -3.73 -17.61
CA PRO A 138 12.21 -4.76 -17.23
C PRO A 138 12.03 -5.17 -15.77
N LYS A 139 11.90 -6.46 -15.55
CA LYS A 139 11.83 -7.07 -14.23
C LYS A 139 13.14 -7.82 -13.95
N ALA A 140 13.52 -7.89 -12.69
CA ALA A 140 14.64 -8.71 -12.27
C ALA A 140 14.31 -10.20 -12.51
N GLN A 141 15.33 -11.02 -12.66
CA GLN A 141 15.13 -12.46 -12.55
C GLN A 141 14.59 -12.78 -11.17
N HIS A 142 13.69 -13.80 -11.11
CA HIS A 142 13.12 -14.25 -9.85
C HIS A 142 14.21 -14.43 -8.78
N ARG A 143 14.06 -13.72 -7.68
CA ARG A 143 14.98 -13.83 -6.54
C ARG A 143 14.41 -14.86 -5.59
N PRO A 144 15.21 -15.85 -5.18
CA PRO A 144 14.74 -16.76 -4.14
C PRO A 144 14.37 -15.94 -2.89
N TYR A 145 13.32 -16.38 -2.23
CA TYR A 145 12.85 -15.76 -0.98
C TYR A 145 14.04 -15.57 -0.02
N GLN A 146 14.21 -14.39 0.53
CA GLN A 146 15.42 -14.00 1.27
C GLN A 146 15.74 -14.95 2.44
N PHE A 147 14.72 -15.62 3.00
CA PHE A 147 14.86 -16.61 4.06
C PHE A 147 14.73 -18.05 3.58
N GLN A 148 14.71 -18.30 2.25
CA GLN A 148 14.48 -19.64 1.72
C GLN A 148 15.53 -20.65 2.19
N GLU A 149 16.80 -20.24 2.26
CA GLU A 149 17.88 -21.09 2.78
C GLU A 149 17.73 -21.35 4.27
N ASP A 150 17.32 -20.36 5.04
CA ASP A 150 17.08 -20.50 6.47
C ASP A 150 15.86 -21.38 6.75
N ILE A 151 14.78 -21.21 5.97
CA ILE A 151 13.59 -22.07 6.05
C ILE A 151 13.95 -23.51 5.67
N ALA A 152 14.71 -23.72 4.60
CA ALA A 152 15.15 -25.06 4.18
C ALA A 152 16.03 -25.73 5.25
N ARG A 153 16.86 -24.95 5.94
CA ARG A 153 17.70 -25.44 7.05
C ARG A 153 16.89 -25.78 8.28
N LEU A 154 15.91 -24.96 8.64
CA LEU A 154 15.07 -25.13 9.84
C LEU A 154 13.95 -26.16 9.62
N LEU A 155 13.46 -26.27 8.39
CA LEU A 155 12.36 -27.13 7.98
C LEU A 155 12.75 -27.95 6.74
N PRO A 156 13.62 -28.98 6.88
CA PRO A 156 14.14 -29.74 5.74
C PRO A 156 13.05 -30.39 4.86
N TRP A 157 11.87 -30.64 5.42
CA TRP A 157 10.71 -31.18 4.69
C TRP A 157 9.99 -30.16 3.83
N TRP A 158 10.22 -28.87 4.03
CA TRP A 158 9.61 -27.79 3.24
C TRP A 158 10.16 -27.76 1.79
N SER A 159 11.45 -28.02 1.63
CA SER A 159 12.11 -28.04 0.31
C SER A 159 11.62 -29.17 -0.61
N LEU A 160 10.95 -30.19 -0.08
CA LEU A 160 10.42 -31.31 -0.84
C LEU A 160 9.08 -31.03 -1.52
N ARG A 161 8.36 -29.95 -1.16
CA ARG A 161 7.04 -29.58 -1.72
C ARG A 161 7.10 -28.80 -3.03
N GLY A 162 8.24 -28.25 -3.41
CA GLY A 162 8.41 -27.41 -4.60
C GLY A 162 8.90 -28.14 -5.85
N GLN A 163 9.03 -29.47 -5.85
CA GLN A 163 9.53 -30.25 -6.99
C GLN A 163 8.47 -31.20 -7.59
N GLY A 164 7.19 -30.94 -7.35
CA GLY A 164 6.08 -31.72 -7.92
C GLY A 164 5.30 -30.97 -8.97
#